data_78824aeeb6ef31d9d7e27cf16a0124bc
#
_entry.id   78824aeeb6ef31d9d7e27cf16a0124bc
#
_cell.length_a   1.000
_cell.length_b   1.000
_cell.length_c   1.000
_cell.angle_alpha   90.00
_cell.angle_beta   90.00
_cell.angle_gamma   90.00
#
_symmetry.space_group_name_H-M   'P 1'
#
loop_
_entity.id
_entity.type
_entity.pdbx_description
1 polymer ?
#
loop_
_entity_poly.entity_id
_entity_poly.type
_entity_poly.pdbx_seq_one_letter_code
_entity_poly.pdbx_strand_id
1 'polypeptide(L)'
;MKSWDLTTVDLRPHSPEILSSSDEGRAVVLEIPAGESLKDHQVHERAWAAVIDGEVEITTADGQRASGGSGLMVEFAPNERHAVLARTTARLLLLLTPWPGLGHPGTMPLADRATVRQRAADRRASA
;
A
#
# COMPACT_ATOMS: atom_id res chain seq x y z
N MET A 1 0.52 7.63 -21.81
CA MET A 1 1.16 7.85 -20.49
C MET A 1 0.17 8.52 -19.56
N LYS A 2 0.13 8.12 -18.30
CA LYS A 2 -0.62 8.80 -17.24
C LYS A 2 0.38 9.42 -16.27
N SER A 3 0.02 10.55 -15.67
CA SER A 3 0.89 11.21 -14.69
C SER A 3 0.08 11.83 -13.58
N TRP A 4 0.66 11.89 -12.39
CA TRP A 4 0.05 12.49 -11.21
C TRP A 4 1.09 13.30 -10.45
N ASP A 5 0.70 14.45 -9.94
CA ASP A 5 1.49 15.13 -8.92
C ASP A 5 0.99 14.67 -7.56
N LEU A 6 1.77 13.82 -6.90
CA LEU A 6 1.36 13.19 -5.64
C LEU A 6 1.28 14.20 -4.49
N THR A 7 1.90 15.37 -4.65
CA THR A 7 1.84 16.42 -3.63
C THR A 7 0.55 17.22 -3.67
N THR A 8 -0.18 17.19 -4.80
CA THR A 8 -1.38 18.00 -5.02
C THR A 8 -2.64 17.19 -5.30
N VAL A 9 -2.54 15.87 -5.47
CA VAL A 9 -3.72 15.01 -5.62
C VAL A 9 -4.69 15.26 -4.47
N ASP A 10 -5.98 15.47 -4.81
CA ASP A 10 -7.01 15.72 -3.81
C ASP A 10 -7.31 14.44 -3.03
N LEU A 11 -7.14 14.50 -1.72
CA LEU A 11 -7.31 13.35 -0.83
C LEU A 11 -8.25 13.69 0.32
N ARG A 12 -9.08 12.70 0.69
CA ARG A 12 -9.85 12.74 1.93
C ARG A 12 -9.10 11.96 3.00
N PRO A 13 -9.07 12.45 4.26
CA PRO A 13 -8.40 11.73 5.35
C PRO A 13 -8.88 10.29 5.45
N HIS A 14 -7.94 9.35 5.61
CA HIS A 14 -8.16 7.91 5.74
C HIS A 14 -8.88 7.25 4.56
N SER A 15 -9.11 7.97 3.46
CA SER A 15 -9.80 7.44 2.28
C SER A 15 -8.79 7.25 1.15
N PRO A 16 -8.39 6.01 0.84
CA PRO A 16 -7.41 5.77 -0.22
C PRO A 16 -7.94 6.20 -1.59
N GLU A 17 -7.12 6.93 -2.34
CA GLU A 17 -7.38 7.26 -3.73
C GLU A 17 -6.64 6.30 -4.63
N ILE A 18 -7.36 5.52 -5.41
CA ILE A 18 -6.75 4.56 -6.34
C ILE A 18 -6.37 5.30 -7.61
N LEU A 19 -5.07 5.42 -7.86
CA LEU A 19 -4.55 6.07 -9.06
C LEU A 19 -4.60 5.14 -10.26
N SER A 20 -4.23 3.88 -10.05
CA SER A 20 -4.16 2.87 -11.10
C SER A 20 -4.32 1.49 -10.50
N SER A 21 -4.97 0.60 -11.22
CA SER A 21 -5.15 -0.79 -10.79
C SER A 21 -5.16 -1.71 -12.01
N SER A 22 -4.39 -2.79 -11.93
CA SER A 22 -4.32 -3.83 -12.94
C SER A 22 -4.03 -5.18 -12.27
N ASP A 23 -3.97 -6.24 -13.06
CA ASP A 23 -3.58 -7.56 -12.55
C ASP A 23 -2.15 -7.59 -11.98
N GLU A 24 -1.31 -6.67 -12.41
CA GLU A 24 0.11 -6.63 -12.07
C GLU A 24 0.39 -5.78 -10.85
N GLY A 25 -0.52 -4.88 -10.48
CA GLY A 25 -0.32 -4.03 -9.33
C GLY A 25 -1.35 -2.92 -9.19
N ARG A 26 -1.26 -2.23 -8.08
CA ARG A 26 -2.14 -1.11 -7.76
C ARG A 26 -1.32 0.01 -7.14
N ALA A 27 -1.56 1.24 -7.59
CA ALA A 27 -0.98 2.44 -7.01
C ALA A 27 -2.08 3.23 -6.29
N VAL A 28 -1.85 3.53 -5.01
CA VAL A 28 -2.83 4.18 -4.14
C VAL A 28 -2.14 5.30 -3.37
N VAL A 29 -2.83 6.42 -3.19
CA VAL A 29 -2.36 7.50 -2.32
C VAL A 29 -3.32 7.67 -1.16
N LEU A 30 -2.77 7.89 0.03
CA LEU A 30 -3.52 7.98 1.28
C LEU A 30 -3.02 9.13 2.12
N GLU A 31 -3.95 9.88 2.74
CA GLU A 31 -3.61 10.91 3.72
C GLU A 31 -3.97 10.43 5.12
N ILE A 32 -3.04 10.62 6.06
CA ILE A 32 -3.26 10.35 7.49
C ILE A 32 -3.09 11.66 8.23
N PRO A 33 -4.12 12.18 8.89
CA PRO A 33 -4.01 13.41 9.67
C PRO A 33 -3.01 13.28 10.82
N ALA A 34 -2.43 14.40 11.21
CA ALA A 34 -1.48 14.47 12.31
C ALA A 34 -2.02 13.83 13.59
N GLY A 35 -1.23 12.98 14.22
CA GLY A 35 -1.59 12.28 15.45
C GLY A 35 -2.46 11.05 15.26
N GLU A 36 -2.93 10.80 14.04
CA GLU A 36 -3.75 9.63 13.73
C GLU A 36 -2.89 8.50 13.14
N SER A 37 -3.45 7.31 13.09
CA SER A 37 -2.71 6.14 12.61
C SER A 37 -3.58 5.18 11.82
N LEU A 38 -2.92 4.43 10.91
CA LEU A 38 -3.42 3.16 10.42
C LEU A 38 -2.95 2.10 11.39
N LYS A 39 -3.89 1.53 12.16
CA LYS A 39 -3.54 0.53 13.17
C LYS A 39 -3.42 -0.83 12.53
N ASP A 40 -2.54 -1.63 13.07
CA ASP A 40 -2.34 -3.06 12.87
C ASP A 40 -3.02 -3.60 11.61
N HIS A 41 -2.39 -3.35 10.49
CA HIS A 41 -2.92 -3.57 9.15
C HIS A 41 -2.04 -4.57 8.41
N GLN A 42 -2.63 -5.35 7.52
CA GLN A 42 -1.88 -6.24 6.63
C GLN A 42 -2.55 -6.32 5.27
N VAL A 43 -1.76 -6.56 4.25
CA VAL A 43 -2.24 -6.84 2.90
C VAL A 43 -1.66 -8.16 2.40
N HIS A 44 -2.36 -8.81 1.47
CA HIS A 44 -1.94 -10.10 0.95
C HIS A 44 -0.84 -9.98 -0.10
N GLU A 45 -0.74 -8.84 -0.72
CA GLU A 45 0.27 -8.52 -1.72
C GLU A 45 1.53 -8.02 -1.05
N ARG A 46 2.65 -8.04 -1.76
CA ARG A 46 3.83 -7.29 -1.36
C ARG A 46 3.52 -5.81 -1.53
N ALA A 47 3.84 -5.03 -0.53
CA ALA A 47 3.52 -3.61 -0.49
C ALA A 47 4.78 -2.77 -0.30
N TRP A 48 4.86 -1.65 -1.02
CA TRP A 48 5.83 -0.59 -0.76
C TRP A 48 5.06 0.64 -0.34
N ALA A 49 5.54 1.30 0.70
CA ALA A 49 4.98 2.57 1.15
C ALA A 49 6.07 3.63 1.08
N ALA A 50 5.80 4.71 0.38
CA ALA A 50 6.71 5.86 0.27
C ALA A 50 6.04 7.09 0.86
N VAL A 51 6.75 7.80 1.74
CA VAL A 51 6.28 9.06 2.30
C VAL A 51 6.50 10.16 1.27
N ILE A 52 5.41 10.81 0.86
CA ILE A 52 5.43 11.93 -0.07
C ILE A 52 5.54 13.25 0.69
N ASP A 53 4.81 13.38 1.79
CA ASP A 53 4.81 14.57 2.63
C ASP A 53 4.51 14.18 4.08
N GLY A 54 4.95 15.02 5.03
CA GLY A 54 4.74 14.77 6.46
C GLY A 54 5.78 13.82 7.05
N GLU A 55 5.60 13.51 8.32
CA GLU A 55 6.48 12.60 9.06
C GLU A 55 5.70 11.46 9.68
N VAL A 56 6.25 10.26 9.60
CA VAL A 56 5.60 9.04 10.07
C VAL A 56 6.54 8.19 10.90
N GLU A 57 5.95 7.34 11.73
CA GLU A 57 6.60 6.21 12.37
C GLU A 57 5.87 4.95 11.94
N ILE A 58 6.60 3.99 11.38
CA ILE A 58 6.06 2.73 10.88
C ILE A 58 6.61 1.62 11.76
N THR A 59 5.73 0.75 12.23
CA THR A 59 6.10 -0.38 13.08
C THR A 59 5.52 -1.67 12.52
N THR A 60 6.24 -2.77 12.73
CA THR A 60 5.77 -4.11 12.39
C THR A 60 5.43 -4.89 13.65
N ALA A 61 4.66 -5.97 13.52
CA ALA A 61 4.26 -6.80 14.66
C ALA A 61 5.45 -7.46 15.36
N ASP A 62 6.55 -7.69 14.65
CA ASP A 62 7.78 -8.26 15.21
C ASP A 62 8.72 -7.21 15.84
N GLY A 63 8.28 -5.95 15.93
CA GLY A 63 9.00 -4.91 16.65
C GLY A 63 9.96 -4.06 15.81
N GLN A 64 9.98 -4.23 14.51
CA GLN A 64 10.79 -3.36 13.64
C GLN A 64 10.19 -1.96 13.57
N ARG A 65 11.03 -0.95 13.40
CA ARG A 65 10.62 0.46 13.30
C ARG A 65 11.34 1.16 12.17
N ALA A 66 10.61 2.04 11.48
CA ALA A 66 11.18 2.99 10.54
C ALA A 66 10.49 4.33 10.78
N SER A 67 11.27 5.41 10.85
CA SER A 67 10.73 6.75 11.05
C SER A 67 11.36 7.69 10.05
N GLY A 68 10.59 8.62 9.53
CA GLY A 68 11.11 9.62 8.60
C GLY A 68 10.04 10.44 7.94
N GLY A 69 10.50 11.34 7.09
CA GLY A 69 9.66 12.23 6.30
C GLY A 69 9.69 11.88 4.82
N SER A 70 9.46 12.89 4.01
CA SER A 70 9.45 12.77 2.55
C SER A 70 10.67 12.02 2.04
N GLY A 71 10.45 10.99 1.23
CA GLY A 71 11.50 10.14 0.67
C GLY A 71 11.73 8.82 1.43
N LEU A 72 11.20 8.66 2.64
CA LEU A 72 11.23 7.37 3.32
C LEU A 72 10.41 6.36 2.53
N MET A 73 10.98 5.19 2.27
CA MET A 73 10.26 4.09 1.66
C MET A 73 10.50 2.81 2.44
N VAL A 74 9.44 2.05 2.66
CA VAL A 74 9.49 0.74 3.31
C VAL A 74 8.83 -0.30 2.42
N GLU A 75 9.23 -1.55 2.61
CA GLU A 75 8.65 -2.69 1.93
C GLU A 75 8.10 -3.67 2.96
N PHE A 76 6.86 -4.11 2.77
CA PHE A 76 6.23 -5.14 3.59
C PHE A 76 6.11 -6.43 2.79
N ALA A 77 6.51 -7.54 3.41
CA ALA A 77 6.26 -8.85 2.85
C ALA A 77 4.74 -9.14 2.82
N PRO A 78 4.28 -10.05 1.95
CA PRO A 78 2.87 -10.46 1.96
C PRO A 78 2.42 -10.88 3.37
N ASN A 79 1.28 -10.36 3.80
CA ASN A 79 0.65 -10.61 5.11
C ASN A 79 1.43 -10.09 6.33
N GLU A 80 2.44 -9.28 6.12
CA GLU A 80 3.18 -8.68 7.24
C GLU A 80 2.33 -7.60 7.92
N ARG A 81 2.08 -7.78 9.22
CA ARG A 81 1.27 -6.84 10.00
C ARG A 81 2.10 -5.61 10.35
N HIS A 82 1.51 -4.45 10.16
CA HIS A 82 2.18 -3.18 10.40
C HIS A 82 1.21 -2.09 10.82
N ALA A 83 1.74 -1.01 11.36
CA ALA A 83 1.00 0.18 11.72
C ALA A 83 1.77 1.42 11.27
N VAL A 84 1.06 2.47 10.92
CA VAL A 84 1.65 3.75 10.52
C VAL A 84 1.05 4.85 11.39
N LEU A 85 1.90 5.56 12.13
CA LEU A 85 1.51 6.74 12.91
C LEU A 85 1.98 7.99 12.19
N ALA A 86 1.08 8.91 11.90
CA ALA A 86 1.44 10.21 11.35
C ALA A 86 1.76 11.19 12.49
N ARG A 87 3.02 11.62 12.55
CA ARG A 87 3.43 12.64 13.53
C ARG A 87 2.98 14.03 13.10
N THR A 88 3.04 14.29 11.80
CA THR A 88 2.39 15.42 11.14
C THR A 88 1.47 14.85 10.08
N THR A 89 0.53 15.64 9.55
CA THR A 89 -0.33 15.18 8.46
C THR A 89 0.54 14.61 7.34
N ALA A 90 0.35 13.35 7.01
CA ALA A 90 1.23 12.62 6.12
C ALA A 90 0.49 12.14 4.89
N ARG A 91 1.20 12.12 3.78
CA ARG A 91 0.72 11.63 2.50
C ARG A 91 1.63 10.49 2.06
N LEU A 92 1.03 9.34 1.80
CA LEU A 92 1.74 8.10 1.47
C LEU A 92 1.34 7.61 0.09
N LEU A 93 2.33 7.16 -0.68
CA LEU A 93 2.11 6.37 -1.88
C LEU A 93 2.24 4.91 -1.50
N LEU A 94 1.25 4.10 -1.86
CA LEU A 94 1.26 2.66 -1.67
C LEU A 94 1.28 1.95 -3.02
N LEU A 95 2.21 1.04 -3.20
CA LEU A 95 2.28 0.16 -4.38
C LEU A 95 2.06 -1.27 -3.89
N LEU A 96 1.05 -1.93 -4.45
CA LEU A 96 0.67 -3.30 -4.10
C LEU A 96 0.90 -4.20 -5.30
N THR A 97 1.71 -5.26 -5.17
CA THR A 97 2.03 -6.19 -6.27
C THR A 97 2.20 -7.62 -5.77
N PRO A 98 1.70 -8.62 -6.48
CA PRO A 98 0.76 -8.51 -7.59
C PRO A 98 -0.64 -8.18 -7.10
N TRP A 99 -1.41 -7.44 -7.88
CA TRP A 99 -2.83 -7.24 -7.64
C TRP A 99 -3.61 -8.13 -8.61
N PRO A 100 -4.53 -8.98 -8.14
CA PRO A 100 -5.16 -9.99 -8.99
C PRO A 100 -6.19 -9.46 -9.98
N GLY A 101 -6.62 -8.24 -9.91
CA GLY A 101 -7.57 -7.63 -10.84
C GLY A 101 -9.04 -8.02 -10.66
N LEU A 102 -9.33 -9.08 -9.93
CA LEU A 102 -10.68 -9.61 -9.72
C LEU A 102 -11.09 -9.45 -8.25
N GLY A 103 -11.28 -8.19 -7.83
CA GLY A 103 -11.64 -7.90 -6.45
C GLY A 103 -10.44 -8.01 -5.51
N HIS A 104 -10.69 -7.76 -4.22
CA HIS A 104 -9.65 -7.77 -3.21
C HIS A 104 -9.40 -9.21 -2.72
N PRO A 105 -8.15 -9.71 -2.76
CA PRO A 105 -7.86 -11.08 -2.32
C PRO A 105 -8.29 -11.39 -0.89
N GLY A 106 -8.35 -10.37 -0.03
CA GLY A 106 -8.77 -10.50 1.35
C GLY A 106 -10.22 -10.98 1.53
N THR A 107 -11.06 -10.81 0.52
CA THR A 107 -12.46 -11.23 0.53
C THR A 107 -12.69 -12.60 -0.11
N MET A 108 -11.66 -13.22 -0.64
CA MET A 108 -11.73 -14.52 -1.33
C MET A 108 -11.33 -15.66 -0.39
N PRO A 109 -11.85 -16.88 -0.60
CA PRO A 109 -11.31 -18.10 0.02
C PRO A 109 -9.84 -18.30 -0.36
N LEU A 110 -9.08 -18.98 0.50
CA LEU A 110 -7.64 -19.20 0.28
C LEU A 110 -7.34 -19.86 -1.08
N ALA A 111 -8.14 -20.85 -1.49
CA ALA A 111 -7.95 -21.51 -2.77
C ALA A 111 -8.11 -20.55 -3.95
N ASP A 112 -9.11 -19.66 -3.89
CA ASP A 112 -9.35 -18.67 -4.94
C ASP A 112 -8.24 -17.62 -4.99
N ARG A 113 -7.73 -17.20 -3.83
CA ARG A 113 -6.58 -16.29 -3.77
C ARG A 113 -5.36 -16.86 -4.46
N ALA A 114 -5.05 -18.13 -4.19
CA ALA A 114 -3.93 -18.80 -4.82
C ALA A 114 -4.09 -18.86 -6.33
N THR A 115 -5.29 -19.20 -6.81
CA THR A 115 -5.60 -19.25 -8.24
C THR A 115 -5.43 -17.89 -8.91
N VAL A 116 -5.95 -16.83 -8.30
CA VAL A 116 -5.85 -15.47 -8.85
C VAL A 116 -4.40 -15.01 -8.91
N ARG A 117 -3.62 -15.28 -7.86
CA ARG A 117 -2.19 -14.95 -7.83
C ARG A 117 -1.40 -15.72 -8.88
N GLN A 118 -1.73 -16.99 -9.08
CA GLN A 118 -1.07 -17.80 -10.10
C GLN A 118 -1.36 -17.26 -11.49
N ARG A 119 -2.60 -16.85 -11.78
CA ARG A 119 -2.95 -16.23 -13.07
C ARG A 119 -2.18 -14.93 -13.30
N ALA A 120 -2.04 -14.10 -12.28
CA ALA A 120 -1.26 -12.87 -12.40
C ALA A 120 0.21 -13.16 -12.68
N ALA A 121 0.79 -14.17 -12.01
CA ALA A 121 2.16 -14.61 -12.25
C ALA A 121 2.35 -15.15 -13.67
N ASP A 122 1.41 -15.95 -14.15
CA ASP A 122 1.42 -16.54 -15.49
C ASP A 122 1.37 -15.43 -16.57
N ARG A 123 0.55 -14.41 -16.38
CA ARG A 123 0.51 -13.26 -17.31
C ARG A 123 1.83 -12.52 -17.36
N ARG A 124 2.47 -12.30 -16.22
CA ARG A 124 3.79 -11.64 -16.17
C ARG A 124 4.85 -12.47 -16.86
N ALA A 125 4.82 -13.79 -16.70
CA ALA A 125 5.77 -14.69 -17.35
C ALA A 125 5.60 -14.73 -18.87
N SER A 126 4.38 -14.48 -19.37
CA SER A 126 4.07 -14.50 -20.81
C SER A 126 4.26 -13.14 -21.49
N ALA A 127 4.52 -12.08 -20.76
CA ALA A 127 4.61 -10.72 -21.30
C ALA A 127 5.96 -10.44 -21.98
#